data_61f82872435d8617d06d9fdeb39f4923
#
_entry.id   61f82872435d8617d06d9fdeb39f4923
#
_cell.length_a   1.000
_cell.length_b   1.000
_cell.length_c   1.000
_cell.angle_alpha   90.00
_cell.angle_beta   90.00
_cell.angle_gamma   90.00
#
_symmetry.space_group_name_H-M   'P 1'
#
loop_
_entity.id
_entity.type
_entity.pdbx_description
1 polymer ?
#
loop_
_entity_poly.entity_id
_entity_poly.type
_entity_poly.pdbx_seq_one_letter_code
_entity_poly.pdbx_strand_id
1 'polypeptide(L)'
;MNKLRKKTMVSTSRSTKMTRVAMLGLLMLLPLISEAQRLLTLDSCRAMALRNNKQLGVAKMKQEVNANQRKSARTQYLPKVNAMGGYMWMSREISLLNDDQKEALSNLGTTATGKLQDALSPLVSSLPEATQAKMTGDMAAFGGVLNQVGTRIVDGLQPDHRSMMAGAVTVTQPVFMGGALVAANKMADINEDMAANSLEMKRQNTLYNIDQAYWQVVSLRHKQTLAESYVELVKKLKRDVQKMIDQGVSTKGDGLSVGVRVNEAEMALTQVQDGLALSKMLLCQLIGLDEDEAITLADEESTGLVSYVATEPQRIGQADAAFVNRPELKVLQNTVDLSRQTTNVLKAGNLPTVLLTGGYMVSNPNPFNGFEKEFGGVWNVGVIVRVPVWNWGDVKYKVRASKGATAMAKLELEDAREMISLQVRQSNFKVKEAQKKLTMAQSNVANADENLRMANLAFKEGTASFTTVMEAQTAWNAAQSQLIDAEIGVKLSEVELQKALGTLQ
;
A
#
# COMPACT_ATOMS: atom_id res chain seq x y z
N MET A 1 -27.42 49.47 -35.55
CA MET A 1 -27.02 50.06 -36.84
C MET A 1 -26.40 48.94 -37.68
N ASN A 2 -27.20 48.38 -38.61
CA ASN A 2 -27.13 48.62 -40.03
C ASN A 2 -25.79 48.20 -40.64
N LYS A 3 -25.68 47.36 -41.65
CA LYS A 3 -26.43 47.03 -42.91
C LYS A 3 -25.58 45.96 -43.58
N LEU A 4 -25.93 45.03 -44.29
CA LEU A 4 -26.74 44.72 -45.52
C LEU A 4 -25.97 43.58 -46.22
N ARG A 5 -26.60 42.48 -46.49
CA ARG A 5 -27.37 42.05 -47.65
C ARG A 5 -26.56 41.67 -48.91
N LYS A 6 -26.83 40.40 -49.26
CA LYS A 6 -27.26 39.89 -50.59
C LYS A 6 -26.25 39.51 -51.65
N LYS A 7 -26.41 38.29 -52.07
CA LYS A 7 -26.70 37.73 -53.41
C LYS A 7 -25.62 36.74 -53.84
N THR A 8 -25.81 35.60 -54.44
CA THR A 8 -26.91 35.04 -55.19
C THR A 8 -26.70 33.53 -55.37
N MET A 9 -27.80 32.83 -55.49
CA MET A 9 -27.95 31.46 -56.04
C MET A 9 -27.31 31.34 -57.45
N VAL A 10 -26.96 30.13 -57.76
CA VAL A 10 -27.12 29.29 -58.95
C VAL A 10 -25.87 28.49 -59.26
N SER A 11 -25.87 27.22 -59.01
CA SER A 11 -25.70 26.11 -59.95
C SER A 11 -25.71 24.78 -59.23
N THR A 12 -26.85 24.16 -59.26
CA THR A 12 -27.10 22.77 -58.90
C THR A 12 -26.64 21.82 -60.00
N SER A 13 -26.36 20.58 -59.63
CA SER A 13 -26.41 19.43 -60.54
C SER A 13 -25.12 19.05 -61.27
N ARG A 14 -24.08 18.64 -60.49
CA ARG A 14 -23.08 17.65 -60.98
C ARG A 14 -22.29 16.96 -59.86
N SER A 15 -22.58 17.24 -58.59
CA SER A 15 -21.79 16.75 -57.43
C SER A 15 -22.34 15.48 -56.75
N THR A 16 -23.54 15.02 -57.10
CA THR A 16 -24.19 13.92 -56.38
C THR A 16 -23.84 12.50 -56.86
N LYS A 17 -23.14 12.34 -57.97
CA LYS A 17 -22.68 11.03 -58.45
C LYS A 17 -21.24 10.71 -58.03
N MET A 18 -20.40 11.70 -57.80
CA MET A 18 -19.02 11.48 -57.34
C MET A 18 -18.92 11.20 -55.82
N THR A 19 -19.81 11.75 -55.03
CA THR A 19 -19.87 11.46 -53.56
C THR A 19 -20.41 10.08 -53.24
N ARG A 20 -21.25 9.46 -54.05
CA ARG A 20 -21.74 8.10 -53.85
C ARG A 20 -20.71 7.03 -54.21
N VAL A 21 -19.83 7.25 -55.17
CA VAL A 21 -18.74 6.34 -55.53
C VAL A 21 -17.57 6.44 -54.52
N ALA A 22 -17.30 7.62 -53.99
CA ALA A 22 -16.30 7.83 -52.93
C ALA A 22 -16.77 7.23 -51.56
N MET A 23 -18.06 7.21 -51.27
CA MET A 23 -18.62 6.63 -50.03
C MET A 23 -18.71 5.11 -50.10
N LEU A 24 -18.86 4.49 -51.28
CA LEU A 24 -18.77 3.05 -51.46
C LEU A 24 -17.30 2.54 -51.45
N GLY A 25 -16.35 3.36 -51.87
CA GLY A 25 -14.91 3.02 -51.80
C GLY A 25 -14.35 3.14 -50.38
N LEU A 26 -14.92 3.99 -49.51
CA LEU A 26 -14.51 4.13 -48.10
C LEU A 26 -15.09 3.03 -47.19
N LEU A 27 -16.16 2.34 -47.63
CA LEU A 27 -16.74 1.21 -46.88
C LEU A 27 -16.01 -0.12 -47.10
N MET A 28 -15.14 -0.21 -48.12
CA MET A 28 -14.30 -1.38 -48.38
C MET A 28 -12.89 -1.29 -47.75
N LEU A 29 -12.57 -0.22 -47.05
CA LEU A 29 -11.34 -0.03 -46.27
C LEU A 29 -11.58 -0.06 -44.78
N LEU A 30 -12.62 -0.73 -44.32
CA LEU A 30 -12.62 -1.27 -42.96
C LEU A 30 -11.55 -2.37 -42.93
N PRO A 31 -10.43 -2.18 -42.21
CA PRO A 31 -9.59 -3.32 -41.93
C PRO A 31 -10.52 -4.35 -41.30
N LEU A 32 -10.62 -5.52 -41.88
CA LEU A 32 -10.93 -6.71 -41.15
C LEU A 32 -10.01 -6.67 -39.93
N ILE A 33 -10.52 -6.20 -38.79
CA ILE A 33 -9.93 -6.46 -37.50
C ILE A 33 -10.11 -7.97 -37.36
N SER A 34 -9.27 -8.73 -38.07
CA SER A 34 -8.92 -10.07 -37.66
C SER A 34 -8.54 -9.87 -36.19
N GLU A 35 -9.33 -10.41 -35.29
CA GLU A 35 -8.87 -10.69 -33.94
C GLU A 35 -7.65 -11.60 -34.08
N ALA A 36 -6.50 -10.95 -34.35
CA ALA A 36 -5.22 -11.62 -34.35
C ALA A 36 -5.04 -12.06 -32.92
N GLN A 37 -5.34 -13.33 -32.63
CA GLN A 37 -5.08 -13.95 -31.35
C GLN A 37 -3.66 -13.59 -30.98
N ARG A 38 -3.52 -12.90 -29.84
CA ARG A 38 -2.23 -12.37 -29.40
C ARG A 38 -1.36 -13.54 -28.95
N LEU A 39 -0.37 -13.88 -29.74
CA LEU A 39 0.59 -14.92 -29.36
C LEU A 39 1.49 -14.39 -28.23
N LEU A 40 1.36 -14.97 -27.05
CA LEU A 40 2.08 -14.56 -25.85
C LEU A 40 3.12 -15.63 -25.46
N THR A 41 4.38 -15.19 -25.31
CA THR A 41 5.43 -15.98 -24.69
C THR A 41 5.43 -15.78 -23.18
N LEU A 42 6.05 -16.69 -22.42
CA LEU A 42 6.19 -16.54 -20.95
C LEU A 42 6.86 -15.22 -20.60
N ASP A 43 7.93 -14.82 -21.31
CA ASP A 43 8.63 -13.56 -21.05
C ASP A 43 7.77 -12.34 -21.36
N SER A 44 6.93 -12.39 -22.40
CA SER A 44 5.98 -11.30 -22.68
C SER A 44 4.91 -11.19 -21.59
N CYS A 45 4.40 -12.31 -21.08
CA CYS A 45 3.45 -12.33 -19.94
C CYS A 45 4.09 -11.76 -18.68
N ARG A 46 5.33 -12.13 -18.35
CA ARG A 46 6.08 -11.56 -17.23
C ARG A 46 6.27 -10.04 -17.39
N ALA A 47 6.69 -9.58 -18.56
CA ALA A 47 6.91 -8.17 -18.84
C ALA A 47 5.61 -7.35 -18.72
N MET A 48 4.49 -7.87 -19.26
CA MET A 48 3.17 -7.22 -19.16
C MET A 48 2.71 -7.13 -17.72
N ALA A 49 2.84 -8.19 -16.93
CA ALA A 49 2.48 -8.20 -15.53
C ALA A 49 3.30 -7.22 -14.70
N LEU A 50 4.62 -7.14 -14.92
CA LEU A 50 5.48 -6.18 -14.23
C LEU A 50 5.10 -4.72 -14.52
N ARG A 51 4.47 -4.45 -15.68
CA ARG A 51 3.95 -3.12 -16.04
C ARG A 51 2.56 -2.85 -15.50
N ASN A 52 1.66 -3.84 -15.60
CA ASN A 52 0.22 -3.62 -15.45
C ASN A 52 -0.35 -4.14 -14.13
N ASN A 53 0.37 -5.01 -13.40
CA ASN A 53 -0.15 -5.62 -12.17
C ASN A 53 -0.40 -4.58 -11.09
N LYS A 54 -1.67 -4.45 -10.68
CA LYS A 54 -2.12 -3.45 -9.71
C LYS A 54 -1.48 -3.64 -8.33
N GLN A 55 -1.24 -4.89 -7.91
CA GLN A 55 -0.61 -5.18 -6.62
C GLN A 55 0.87 -4.75 -6.61
N LEU A 56 1.56 -4.91 -7.73
CA LEU A 56 2.93 -4.39 -7.89
C LEU A 56 2.93 -2.87 -7.93
N GLY A 57 1.93 -2.26 -8.57
CA GLY A 57 1.70 -0.81 -8.54
C GLY A 57 1.55 -0.28 -7.12
N VAL A 58 0.75 -0.95 -6.28
CA VAL A 58 0.61 -0.60 -4.85
C VAL A 58 1.95 -0.70 -4.11
N ALA A 59 2.77 -1.72 -4.39
CA ALA A 59 4.09 -1.86 -3.76
C ALA A 59 5.06 -0.74 -4.17
N LYS A 60 5.03 -0.31 -5.44
CA LYS A 60 5.79 0.86 -5.94
C LYS A 60 5.35 2.16 -5.25
N MET A 61 4.03 2.37 -5.12
CA MET A 61 3.51 3.53 -4.39
C MET A 61 3.92 3.51 -2.91
N LYS A 62 3.94 2.36 -2.25
CA LYS A 62 4.44 2.23 -0.87
C LYS A 62 5.92 2.63 -0.75
N GLN A 63 6.75 2.27 -1.71
CA GLN A 63 8.15 2.69 -1.75
C GLN A 63 8.25 4.22 -1.86
N GLU A 64 7.47 4.85 -2.74
CA GLU A 64 7.44 6.30 -2.89
C GLU A 64 6.95 7.00 -1.61
N VAL A 65 5.90 6.46 -0.95
CA VAL A 65 5.42 6.96 0.34
C VAL A 65 6.53 6.95 1.38
N ASN A 66 7.27 5.83 1.52
CA ASN A 66 8.37 5.75 2.49
C ASN A 66 9.54 6.69 2.14
N ALA A 67 9.86 6.86 0.84
CA ALA A 67 10.86 7.83 0.40
C ALA A 67 10.46 9.27 0.79
N ASN A 68 9.18 9.64 0.67
CA ASN A 68 8.70 10.94 1.09
C ASN A 68 8.64 11.08 2.62
N GLN A 69 8.30 10.01 3.36
CA GLN A 69 8.39 9.97 4.82
C GLN A 69 9.82 10.17 5.31
N ARG A 70 10.82 9.56 4.64
CA ARG A 70 12.23 9.80 4.92
C ARG A 70 12.63 11.25 4.71
N LYS A 71 12.20 11.88 3.59
CA LYS A 71 12.43 13.30 3.36
C LYS A 71 11.78 14.15 4.47
N SER A 72 10.55 13.82 4.85
CA SER A 72 9.84 14.49 5.94
C SER A 72 10.56 14.34 7.28
N ALA A 73 11.07 13.13 7.61
CA ALA A 73 11.84 12.92 8.82
C ALA A 73 13.10 13.79 8.87
N ARG A 74 13.80 14.00 7.76
CA ARG A 74 14.98 14.88 7.66
C ARG A 74 14.63 16.33 7.91
N THR A 75 13.42 16.80 7.57
CA THR A 75 13.02 18.18 7.86
C THR A 75 12.87 18.45 9.35
N GLN A 76 12.84 17.42 10.20
CA GLN A 76 12.83 17.61 11.65
C GLN A 76 14.14 18.17 12.22
N TYR A 77 15.24 18.12 11.44
CA TYR A 77 16.49 18.80 11.78
C TYR A 77 16.47 20.29 11.47
N LEU A 78 15.51 20.78 10.70
CA LEU A 78 15.46 22.16 10.24
C LEU A 78 14.61 23.02 11.19
N PRO A 79 14.86 24.35 11.23
CA PRO A 79 14.04 25.27 11.97
C PRO A 79 12.58 25.22 11.49
N LYS A 80 11.66 25.16 12.44
CA LYS A 80 10.21 25.24 12.14
C LYS A 80 9.73 26.65 12.46
N VAL A 81 9.11 27.28 11.47
CA VAL A 81 8.52 28.60 11.59
C VAL A 81 7.00 28.45 11.62
N ASN A 82 6.39 28.94 12.69
CA ASN A 82 4.94 28.92 12.84
C ASN A 82 4.45 30.35 13.05
N ALA A 83 3.34 30.70 12.47
CA ALA A 83 2.63 31.94 12.74
C ALA A 83 1.27 31.61 13.34
N MET A 84 0.90 32.35 14.37
CA MET A 84 -0.42 32.23 15.00
C MET A 84 -0.97 33.64 15.25
N GLY A 85 -2.27 33.79 15.21
CA GLY A 85 -2.96 35.03 15.54
C GLY A 85 -4.34 34.72 16.11
N GLY A 86 -4.78 35.57 17.01
CA GLY A 86 -6.09 35.40 17.63
C GLY A 86 -6.69 36.75 18.01
N TYR A 87 -8.00 36.77 17.99
CA TYR A 87 -8.83 37.83 18.55
C TYR A 87 -9.67 37.24 19.65
N MET A 88 -9.69 37.91 20.82
CA MET A 88 -10.53 37.52 21.94
C MET A 88 -11.31 38.72 22.42
N TRP A 89 -12.59 38.54 22.62
CA TRP A 89 -13.43 39.51 23.29
C TRP A 89 -13.87 38.93 24.63
N MET A 90 -13.71 39.75 25.69
CA MET A 90 -14.10 39.40 27.07
C MET A 90 -15.27 40.22 27.52
N SER A 91 -16.22 39.61 28.21
CA SER A 91 -17.42 40.27 28.73
C SER A 91 -17.13 41.25 29.88
N ARG A 92 -15.97 41.10 30.51
CA ARG A 92 -15.53 41.96 31.62
C ARG A 92 -14.11 42.45 31.40
N GLU A 93 -13.83 43.65 31.91
CA GLU A 93 -12.46 44.21 31.93
C GLU A 93 -11.62 43.52 33.01
N ILE A 94 -10.34 43.38 32.75
CA ILE A 94 -9.36 42.94 33.75
C ILE A 94 -8.95 44.19 34.56
N SER A 95 -9.24 44.23 35.85
CA SER A 95 -8.78 45.30 36.75
C SER A 95 -7.64 44.78 37.61
N LEU A 96 -6.61 45.59 37.77
CA LEU A 96 -5.48 45.32 38.68
C LEU A 96 -5.87 45.64 40.16
N LEU A 97 -6.99 46.36 40.36
CA LEU A 97 -7.52 46.71 41.66
C LEU A 97 -8.81 45.95 41.93
N ASN A 98 -9.01 45.48 43.12
CA ASN A 98 -10.30 44.98 43.58
C ASN A 98 -11.28 46.17 43.83
N ASP A 99 -12.56 45.88 43.98
CA ASP A 99 -13.59 46.93 44.10
C ASP A 99 -13.43 47.80 45.35
N ASP A 100 -12.98 47.21 46.47
CA ASP A 100 -12.70 47.96 47.71
C ASP A 100 -11.51 48.92 47.52
N GLN A 101 -10.48 48.52 46.78
CA GLN A 101 -9.33 49.39 46.49
C GLN A 101 -9.68 50.56 45.56
N LYS A 102 -10.58 50.28 44.56
CA LYS A 102 -11.09 51.33 43.67
C LYS A 102 -11.90 52.35 44.44
N GLU A 103 -12.78 51.90 45.35
CA GLU A 103 -13.58 52.77 46.19
C GLU A 103 -12.71 53.59 47.14
N ALA A 104 -11.73 52.96 47.79
CA ALA A 104 -10.81 53.63 48.69
C ALA A 104 -9.98 54.71 47.97
N LEU A 105 -9.50 54.44 46.74
CA LEU A 105 -8.73 55.42 45.94
C LEU A 105 -9.64 56.54 45.41
N SER A 106 -10.80 56.23 44.89
CA SER A 106 -11.74 57.23 44.37
C SER A 106 -12.25 58.15 45.44
N ASN A 107 -12.39 57.68 46.70
CA ASN A 107 -12.82 58.44 47.88
C ASN A 107 -11.66 58.92 48.74
N LEU A 108 -10.43 58.87 48.24
CA LEU A 108 -9.22 59.24 49.03
C LEU A 108 -9.28 60.60 49.58
N GLY A 109 -9.74 61.61 48.83
CA GLY A 109 -9.85 62.97 49.24
C GLY A 109 -11.00 63.20 50.26
N THR A 110 -12.14 62.55 50.05
CA THR A 110 -13.27 62.58 50.96
C THR A 110 -12.89 61.98 52.32
N THR A 111 -12.19 60.85 52.30
CA THR A 111 -11.71 60.17 53.51
C THR A 111 -10.66 61.02 54.25
N ALA A 112 -9.66 61.57 53.47
CA ALA A 112 -8.61 62.40 54.03
C ALA A 112 -9.14 63.73 54.64
N THR A 113 -9.99 64.39 53.88
CA THR A 113 -10.61 65.67 54.37
C THR A 113 -11.58 65.45 55.51
N GLY A 114 -12.36 64.36 55.54
CA GLY A 114 -13.20 63.98 56.64
C GLY A 114 -12.40 63.81 57.96
N LYS A 115 -11.32 62.96 57.89
CA LYS A 115 -10.43 62.74 59.03
C LYS A 115 -9.76 64.05 59.52
N LEU A 116 -9.33 64.92 58.55
CA LEU A 116 -8.69 66.18 58.85
C LEU A 116 -9.73 67.15 59.47
N GLN A 117 -10.95 67.17 58.98
CA GLN A 117 -12.06 67.99 59.55
C GLN A 117 -12.40 67.50 60.93
N ASP A 118 -12.46 66.21 61.20
CA ASP A 118 -12.70 65.65 62.53
C ASP A 118 -11.57 66.06 63.51
N ALA A 119 -10.33 65.95 63.08
CA ALA A 119 -9.14 66.30 63.86
C ALA A 119 -9.04 67.80 64.14
N LEU A 120 -9.46 68.67 63.24
CA LEU A 120 -9.40 70.10 63.35
C LEU A 120 -10.72 70.72 63.89
N SER A 121 -11.77 69.97 64.07
CA SER A 121 -13.12 70.42 64.51
C SER A 121 -13.08 71.27 65.78
N PRO A 122 -12.32 70.90 66.82
CA PRO A 122 -12.24 71.75 68.03
C PRO A 122 -11.57 73.11 67.77
N LEU A 123 -10.65 73.16 66.82
CA LEU A 123 -9.94 74.43 66.49
C LEU A 123 -10.78 75.29 65.57
N VAL A 124 -11.42 74.67 64.54
CA VAL A 124 -12.28 75.35 63.57
C VAL A 124 -13.52 76.00 64.26
N SER A 125 -14.12 75.34 65.21
CA SER A 125 -15.28 75.87 65.97
C SER A 125 -14.97 77.09 66.79
N SER A 126 -13.71 77.41 67.06
CA SER A 126 -13.30 78.62 67.80
C SER A 126 -13.03 79.83 66.88
N LEU A 127 -13.09 79.68 65.54
CA LEU A 127 -12.82 80.72 64.54
C LEU A 127 -14.10 81.50 64.18
N PRO A 128 -14.01 82.75 63.66
CA PRO A 128 -15.17 83.49 63.14
C PRO A 128 -15.86 82.75 61.98
N GLU A 129 -17.17 82.86 61.91
CA GLU A 129 -18.02 82.09 61.00
C GLU A 129 -17.60 82.19 59.50
N ALA A 130 -17.21 83.44 59.09
CA ALA A 130 -16.68 83.65 57.72
C ALA A 130 -15.37 82.87 57.40
N THR A 131 -14.52 82.71 58.48
CA THR A 131 -13.22 81.94 58.32
C THR A 131 -13.50 80.44 58.36
N GLN A 132 -14.51 80.00 59.16
CA GLN A 132 -14.95 78.59 59.15
C GLN A 132 -15.48 78.17 57.77
N ALA A 133 -16.34 79.00 57.17
CA ALA A 133 -16.95 78.74 55.88
C ALA A 133 -15.88 78.66 54.78
N LYS A 134 -14.87 79.57 54.82
CA LYS A 134 -13.79 79.57 53.86
C LYS A 134 -12.90 78.31 54.03
N MET A 135 -12.52 78.00 55.24
CA MET A 135 -11.66 76.83 55.53
C MET A 135 -12.31 75.51 55.15
N THR A 136 -13.63 75.35 55.40
CA THR A 136 -14.44 74.22 55.03
C THR A 136 -14.54 74.11 53.51
N GLY A 137 -14.65 75.26 52.78
CA GLY A 137 -14.65 75.31 51.32
C GLY A 137 -13.30 74.94 50.71
N ASP A 138 -12.21 75.44 51.28
CA ASP A 138 -10.83 75.10 50.77
C ASP A 138 -10.52 73.64 51.04
N MET A 139 -10.95 73.08 52.19
CA MET A 139 -10.79 71.66 52.49
C MET A 139 -11.60 70.77 51.50
N ALA A 140 -12.84 71.15 51.20
CA ALA A 140 -13.68 70.44 50.24
C ALA A 140 -13.07 70.49 48.80
N ALA A 141 -12.50 71.65 48.41
CA ALA A 141 -11.82 71.79 47.14
C ALA A 141 -10.56 70.90 47.07
N PHE A 142 -9.78 70.85 48.17
CA PHE A 142 -8.58 69.95 48.25
C PHE A 142 -9.01 68.49 48.20
N GLY A 143 -10.10 68.08 48.89
CA GLY A 143 -10.65 66.75 48.82
C GLY A 143 -11.08 66.38 47.40
N GLY A 144 -11.69 67.31 46.65
CA GLY A 144 -12.09 67.14 45.29
C GLY A 144 -10.89 66.86 44.37
N VAL A 145 -9.76 67.60 44.57
CA VAL A 145 -8.54 67.36 43.83
C VAL A 145 -7.95 65.95 44.13
N LEU A 146 -7.90 65.56 45.41
CA LEU A 146 -7.42 64.21 45.77
C LEU A 146 -8.28 63.07 45.23
N ASN A 147 -9.62 63.23 45.22
CA ASN A 147 -10.51 62.27 44.61
C ASN A 147 -10.27 62.18 43.11
N GLN A 148 -10.06 63.30 42.42
CA GLN A 148 -9.73 63.34 40.99
C GLN A 148 -8.39 62.62 40.70
N VAL A 149 -7.41 62.79 41.56
CA VAL A 149 -6.15 62.04 41.45
C VAL A 149 -6.36 60.55 41.68
N GLY A 150 -7.16 60.19 42.72
CA GLY A 150 -7.52 58.81 43.02
C GLY A 150 -8.26 58.13 41.85
N THR A 151 -9.24 58.83 41.28
CA THR A 151 -9.94 58.34 40.10
C THR A 151 -9.02 58.13 38.89
N ARG A 152 -8.12 59.05 38.61
CA ARG A 152 -7.12 58.90 37.54
C ARG A 152 -6.19 57.72 37.78
N ILE A 153 -5.84 57.42 39.03
CA ILE A 153 -5.05 56.23 39.35
C ILE A 153 -5.87 54.96 39.07
N VAL A 154 -7.15 54.96 39.49
CA VAL A 154 -8.05 53.80 39.19
C VAL A 154 -8.21 53.58 37.70
N ASP A 155 -8.47 54.67 36.93
CA ASP A 155 -8.61 54.58 35.46
C ASP A 155 -7.31 54.10 34.79
N GLY A 156 -6.14 54.54 35.26
CA GLY A 156 -4.86 54.10 34.75
C GLY A 156 -4.53 52.65 35.09
N LEU A 157 -5.09 52.10 36.15
CA LEU A 157 -4.93 50.70 36.58
C LEU A 157 -6.06 49.77 36.14
N GLN A 158 -6.98 50.28 35.37
CA GLN A 158 -8.12 49.53 34.77
C GLN A 158 -8.12 49.72 33.25
N PRO A 159 -7.10 49.20 32.54
CA PRO A 159 -7.10 49.31 31.11
C PRO A 159 -8.21 48.43 30.48
N ASP A 160 -8.89 48.97 29.48
CA ASP A 160 -9.96 48.27 28.76
C ASP A 160 -9.37 47.15 27.87
N HIS A 161 -9.41 45.93 28.42
CA HIS A 161 -8.89 44.72 27.78
C HIS A 161 -9.99 43.86 27.16
N ARG A 162 -11.23 44.37 27.00
CA ARG A 162 -12.33 43.60 26.44
C ARG A 162 -12.04 43.07 25.04
N SER A 163 -11.30 43.81 24.26
CA SER A 163 -10.90 43.49 22.89
C SER A 163 -9.41 43.27 22.85
N MET A 164 -8.97 42.02 22.68
CA MET A 164 -7.57 41.66 22.63
C MET A 164 -7.25 41.04 21.27
N MET A 165 -6.23 41.52 20.61
CA MET A 165 -5.65 40.93 19.44
C MET A 165 -4.20 40.54 19.75
N ALA A 166 -3.81 39.35 19.38
CA ALA A 166 -2.41 38.90 19.49
C ALA A 166 -2.00 38.11 18.26
N GLY A 167 -0.78 38.33 17.83
CA GLY A 167 -0.14 37.56 16.76
C GLY A 167 1.27 37.21 17.19
N ALA A 168 1.73 36.03 16.76
CA ALA A 168 3.11 35.62 17.00
C ALA A 168 3.67 34.85 15.83
N VAL A 169 4.92 35.13 15.48
CA VAL A 169 5.73 34.28 14.62
C VAL A 169 6.81 33.65 15.50
N THR A 170 6.83 32.32 15.53
CA THR A 170 7.79 31.56 16.37
C THR A 170 8.67 30.68 15.50
N VAL A 171 9.94 30.64 15.80
CA VAL A 171 10.93 29.75 15.19
C VAL A 171 11.43 28.81 16.27
N THR A 172 11.38 27.50 15.99
CA THR A 172 11.89 26.47 16.90
C THR A 172 12.87 25.58 16.17
N GLN A 173 14.07 25.40 16.74
CA GLN A 173 15.13 24.55 16.20
C GLN A 173 15.55 23.53 17.25
N PRO A 174 15.33 22.20 17.03
CA PRO A 174 15.94 21.17 17.86
C PRO A 174 17.47 21.18 17.68
N VAL A 175 18.21 21.38 18.75
CA VAL A 175 19.67 21.32 18.74
C VAL A 175 20.12 19.93 19.21
N PHE A 176 19.53 19.45 20.29
CA PHE A 176 19.83 18.14 20.82
C PHE A 176 18.55 17.51 21.43
N MET A 177 18.23 16.28 21.01
CA MET A 177 17.04 15.55 21.42
C MET A 177 17.40 14.20 22.07
N GLY A 178 18.51 14.14 22.81
CA GLY A 178 18.97 12.90 23.43
C GLY A 178 19.31 11.79 22.42
N GLY A 179 19.53 12.11 21.14
CA GLY A 179 19.71 11.14 20.06
C GLY A 179 18.42 10.58 19.46
N ALA A 180 17.24 10.94 19.99
CA ALA A 180 15.94 10.46 19.46
C ALA A 180 15.75 10.84 17.98
N LEU A 181 16.11 12.08 17.60
CA LEU A 181 15.96 12.58 16.24
C LEU A 181 16.87 11.81 15.25
N VAL A 182 18.09 11.48 15.67
CA VAL A 182 19.03 10.67 14.87
C VAL A 182 18.49 9.27 14.67
N ALA A 183 17.99 8.63 15.75
CA ALA A 183 17.41 7.30 15.69
C ALA A 183 16.12 7.27 14.84
N ALA A 184 15.25 8.28 14.97
CA ALA A 184 14.03 8.41 14.16
C ALA A 184 14.35 8.58 12.65
N ASN A 185 15.36 9.35 12.30
CA ASN A 185 15.79 9.47 10.90
C ASN A 185 16.37 8.15 10.36
N LYS A 186 17.16 7.43 11.16
CA LYS A 186 17.62 6.09 10.79
C LYS A 186 16.46 5.11 10.63
N MET A 187 15.42 5.21 11.45
CA MET A 187 14.20 4.40 11.27
C MET A 187 13.52 4.71 9.94
N ALA A 188 13.48 5.97 9.53
CA ALA A 188 12.92 6.37 8.24
C ALA A 188 13.76 5.84 7.05
N ASP A 189 15.09 5.85 7.15
CA ASP A 189 15.98 5.23 6.17
C ASP A 189 15.73 3.71 6.07
N ILE A 190 15.66 3.01 7.21
CA ILE A 190 15.38 1.56 7.26
C ILE A 190 13.99 1.23 6.68
N ASN A 191 12.98 2.07 6.95
CA ASN A 191 11.64 1.86 6.40
C ASN A 191 11.61 2.01 4.86
N GLU A 192 12.40 2.91 4.29
CA GLU A 192 12.55 3.02 2.83
C GLU A 192 13.21 1.77 2.25
N ASP A 193 14.30 1.28 2.87
CA ASP A 193 14.98 0.04 2.47
C ASP A 193 14.04 -1.17 2.60
N MET A 194 13.25 -1.23 3.68
CA MET A 194 12.24 -2.28 3.88
C MET A 194 11.16 -2.24 2.79
N ALA A 195 10.72 -1.06 2.38
CA ALA A 195 9.75 -0.91 1.29
C ALA A 195 10.34 -1.34 -0.05
N ALA A 196 11.61 -1.04 -0.32
CA ALA A 196 12.31 -1.50 -1.52
C ALA A 196 12.45 -3.03 -1.54
N ASN A 197 12.85 -3.65 -0.43
CA ASN A 197 12.96 -5.11 -0.31
C ASN A 197 11.57 -5.78 -0.41
N SER A 198 10.53 -5.16 0.14
CA SER A 198 9.14 -5.64 0.03
C SER A 198 8.61 -5.55 -1.41
N LEU A 199 9.01 -4.54 -2.16
CA LEU A 199 8.70 -4.43 -3.60
C LEU A 199 9.34 -5.57 -4.37
N GLU A 200 10.63 -5.89 -4.11
CA GLU A 200 11.31 -7.00 -4.77
C GLU A 200 10.70 -8.36 -4.41
N MET A 201 10.33 -8.56 -3.14
CA MET A 201 9.58 -9.74 -2.72
C MET A 201 8.25 -9.86 -3.48
N LYS A 202 7.52 -8.76 -3.64
CA LYS A 202 6.26 -8.74 -4.39
C LYS A 202 6.48 -9.02 -5.87
N ARG A 203 7.58 -8.48 -6.46
CA ARG A 203 7.97 -8.74 -7.85
C ARG A 203 8.21 -10.24 -8.09
N GLN A 204 9.04 -10.90 -7.26
CA GLN A 204 9.30 -12.33 -7.38
C GLN A 204 8.05 -13.18 -7.20
N ASN A 205 7.18 -12.83 -6.24
CA ASN A 205 5.90 -13.52 -6.07
C ASN A 205 4.96 -13.31 -7.27
N THR A 206 4.96 -12.14 -7.89
CA THR A 206 4.16 -11.87 -9.09
C THR A 206 4.65 -12.72 -10.25
N LEU A 207 5.96 -12.77 -10.50
CA LEU A 207 6.55 -13.61 -11.54
C LEU A 207 6.22 -15.09 -11.34
N TYR A 208 6.36 -15.59 -10.11
CA TYR A 208 6.02 -16.97 -9.77
C TYR A 208 4.54 -17.30 -10.06
N ASN A 209 3.63 -16.42 -9.69
CA ASN A 209 2.19 -16.63 -9.94
C ASN A 209 1.86 -16.62 -11.43
N ILE A 210 2.57 -15.82 -12.23
CA ILE A 210 2.40 -15.77 -13.68
C ILE A 210 2.91 -17.06 -14.31
N ASP A 211 4.09 -17.51 -13.91
CA ASP A 211 4.66 -18.76 -14.41
C ASP A 211 3.72 -19.93 -14.11
N GLN A 212 3.16 -19.99 -12.91
CA GLN A 212 2.16 -21.00 -12.56
C GLN A 212 0.90 -20.91 -13.46
N ALA A 213 0.35 -19.71 -13.62
CA ALA A 213 -0.83 -19.50 -14.44
C ALA A 213 -0.58 -19.82 -15.92
N TYR A 214 0.58 -19.43 -16.45
CA TYR A 214 1.01 -19.72 -17.81
C TYR A 214 1.08 -21.23 -18.08
N TRP A 215 1.83 -21.95 -17.25
CA TRP A 215 1.97 -23.41 -17.39
C TRP A 215 0.67 -24.16 -17.11
N GLN A 216 -0.23 -23.61 -16.31
CA GLN A 216 -1.56 -24.15 -16.10
C GLN A 216 -2.42 -24.06 -17.37
N VAL A 217 -2.37 -22.93 -18.09
CA VAL A 217 -3.07 -22.75 -19.38
C VAL A 217 -2.50 -23.73 -20.40
N VAL A 218 -1.16 -23.82 -20.51
CA VAL A 218 -0.50 -24.78 -21.42
C VAL A 218 -0.91 -26.22 -21.10
N SER A 219 -0.89 -26.62 -19.81
CA SER A 219 -1.34 -27.95 -19.37
C SER A 219 -2.78 -28.27 -19.83
N LEU A 220 -3.70 -27.32 -19.57
CA LEU A 220 -5.11 -27.52 -19.91
C LEU A 220 -5.34 -27.54 -21.43
N ARG A 221 -4.57 -26.79 -22.21
CA ARG A 221 -4.64 -26.86 -23.68
C ARG A 221 -4.22 -28.24 -24.20
N HIS A 222 -3.11 -28.78 -23.72
CA HIS A 222 -2.66 -30.13 -24.08
C HIS A 222 -3.69 -31.20 -23.63
N LYS A 223 -4.25 -31.06 -22.44
CA LYS A 223 -5.33 -31.94 -21.94
C LYS A 223 -6.60 -31.84 -22.77
N GLN A 224 -6.95 -30.65 -23.27
CA GLN A 224 -8.08 -30.49 -24.21
C GLN A 224 -7.84 -31.28 -25.49
N THR A 225 -6.68 -31.14 -26.12
CA THR A 225 -6.31 -31.88 -27.33
C THR A 225 -6.35 -33.40 -27.09
N LEU A 226 -5.85 -33.85 -25.93
CA LEU A 226 -5.94 -35.26 -25.52
C LEU A 226 -7.40 -35.72 -25.36
N ALA A 227 -8.25 -34.94 -24.68
CA ALA A 227 -9.64 -35.25 -24.45
C ALA A 227 -10.44 -35.29 -25.77
N GLU A 228 -10.16 -34.36 -26.70
CA GLU A 228 -10.75 -34.39 -28.06
C GLU A 228 -10.37 -35.68 -28.79
N SER A 229 -9.10 -36.08 -28.75
CA SER A 229 -8.61 -37.31 -29.34
C SER A 229 -9.26 -38.54 -28.68
N TYR A 230 -9.42 -38.52 -27.37
CA TYR A 230 -10.08 -39.62 -26.63
C TYR A 230 -11.56 -39.75 -26.96
N VAL A 231 -12.30 -38.64 -27.06
CA VAL A 231 -13.70 -38.63 -27.49
C VAL A 231 -13.86 -39.27 -28.87
N GLU A 232 -13.02 -38.90 -29.84
CA GLU A 232 -13.03 -39.49 -31.17
C GLU A 232 -12.70 -40.99 -31.17
N LEU A 233 -11.76 -41.40 -30.32
CA LEU A 233 -11.36 -42.81 -30.16
C LEU A 233 -12.55 -43.65 -29.63
N VAL A 234 -13.27 -43.17 -28.60
CA VAL A 234 -14.44 -43.86 -28.02
C VAL A 234 -15.62 -43.83 -28.98
N LYS A 235 -15.85 -42.71 -29.69
CA LYS A 235 -16.88 -42.62 -30.74
C LYS A 235 -16.65 -43.63 -31.89
N LYS A 236 -15.37 -43.83 -32.27
CA LYS A 236 -14.99 -44.85 -33.26
C LYS A 236 -15.33 -46.25 -32.75
N LEU A 237 -14.97 -46.57 -31.50
CA LEU A 237 -15.36 -47.86 -30.88
C LEU A 237 -16.87 -48.07 -30.87
N LYS A 238 -17.67 -47.02 -30.53
CA LYS A 238 -19.14 -47.08 -30.59
C LYS A 238 -19.64 -47.43 -31.99
N ARG A 239 -19.08 -46.81 -33.03
CA ARG A 239 -19.45 -47.13 -34.42
C ARG A 239 -19.10 -48.58 -34.80
N ASP A 240 -17.96 -49.08 -34.34
CA ASP A 240 -17.51 -50.44 -34.65
C ASP A 240 -18.37 -51.49 -33.89
N VAL A 241 -18.68 -51.26 -32.61
CA VAL A 241 -19.59 -52.10 -31.81
C VAL A 241 -21.02 -52.09 -32.41
N GLN A 242 -21.51 -50.94 -32.90
CA GLN A 242 -22.84 -50.87 -33.55
C GLN A 242 -22.90 -51.77 -34.80
N LYS A 243 -21.83 -51.78 -35.66
CA LYS A 243 -21.77 -52.67 -36.80
C LYS A 243 -21.78 -54.14 -36.39
N MET A 244 -21.12 -54.48 -35.26
CA MET A 244 -21.16 -55.86 -34.75
C MET A 244 -22.55 -56.25 -34.23
N ILE A 245 -23.31 -55.33 -33.63
CA ILE A 245 -24.70 -55.51 -33.22
C ILE A 245 -25.54 -55.75 -34.45
N ASP A 246 -25.42 -54.93 -35.49
CA ASP A 246 -26.16 -55.07 -36.76
C ASP A 246 -25.89 -56.39 -37.45
N GLN A 247 -24.72 -56.97 -37.24
CA GLN A 247 -24.30 -58.29 -37.74
C GLN A 247 -24.66 -59.47 -36.78
N GLY A 248 -25.25 -59.15 -35.60
CA GLY A 248 -25.62 -60.18 -34.63
C GLY A 248 -24.46 -60.72 -33.78
N VAL A 249 -23.26 -60.12 -33.85
CA VAL A 249 -22.06 -60.59 -33.15
C VAL A 249 -21.88 -59.97 -31.77
N SER A 250 -22.58 -58.84 -31.50
CA SER A 250 -22.57 -58.13 -30.20
C SER A 250 -23.97 -57.85 -29.72
N THR A 251 -24.15 -57.55 -28.42
CA THR A 251 -25.45 -57.31 -27.78
C THR A 251 -25.81 -55.83 -27.75
N LYS A 252 -27.14 -55.53 -27.65
CA LYS A 252 -27.59 -54.14 -27.40
C LYS A 252 -27.03 -53.56 -26.11
N GLY A 253 -26.76 -54.40 -25.08
CA GLY A 253 -26.12 -54.00 -23.81
C GLY A 253 -24.71 -53.47 -24.01
N ASP A 254 -23.96 -54.07 -24.92
CA ASP A 254 -22.61 -53.63 -25.28
C ASP A 254 -22.63 -52.24 -25.91
N GLY A 255 -23.56 -51.98 -26.80
CA GLY A 255 -23.77 -50.67 -27.42
C GLY A 255 -24.15 -49.58 -26.40
N LEU A 256 -24.98 -49.92 -25.40
CA LEU A 256 -25.34 -48.99 -24.31
C LEU A 256 -24.13 -48.70 -23.42
N SER A 257 -23.31 -49.72 -23.09
CA SER A 257 -22.12 -49.58 -22.28
C SER A 257 -21.09 -48.64 -22.93
N VAL A 258 -20.84 -48.78 -24.23
CA VAL A 258 -19.97 -47.85 -24.98
C VAL A 258 -20.61 -46.47 -25.10
N GLY A 259 -21.97 -46.40 -25.21
CA GLY A 259 -22.70 -45.13 -25.18
C GLY A 259 -22.48 -44.31 -23.89
N VAL A 260 -22.51 -44.97 -22.74
CA VAL A 260 -22.18 -44.35 -21.45
C VAL A 260 -20.76 -43.80 -21.47
N ARG A 261 -19.80 -44.55 -21.99
CA ARG A 261 -18.38 -44.13 -22.05
C ARG A 261 -18.16 -42.90 -22.97
N VAL A 262 -18.93 -42.82 -24.09
CA VAL A 262 -18.89 -41.60 -24.94
C VAL A 262 -19.37 -40.38 -24.14
N ASN A 263 -20.48 -40.50 -23.41
CA ASN A 263 -21.00 -39.40 -22.61
C ASN A 263 -19.99 -38.97 -21.51
N GLU A 264 -19.35 -39.93 -20.84
CA GLU A 264 -18.30 -39.64 -19.84
C GLU A 264 -17.13 -38.89 -20.47
N ALA A 265 -16.67 -39.30 -21.66
CA ALA A 265 -15.60 -38.66 -22.38
C ALA A 265 -15.96 -37.21 -22.82
N GLU A 266 -17.20 -36.98 -23.29
CA GLU A 266 -17.70 -35.66 -23.66
C GLU A 266 -17.85 -34.75 -22.44
N MET A 267 -18.32 -35.26 -21.28
CA MET A 267 -18.36 -34.51 -20.04
C MET A 267 -16.95 -34.11 -19.59
N ALA A 268 -15.95 -35.02 -19.66
CA ALA A 268 -14.58 -34.72 -19.32
C ALA A 268 -13.99 -33.66 -20.26
N LEU A 269 -14.27 -33.69 -21.56
CA LEU A 269 -13.89 -32.67 -22.52
C LEU A 269 -14.45 -31.30 -22.14
N THR A 270 -15.76 -31.24 -21.82
CA THR A 270 -16.41 -29.99 -21.40
C THR A 270 -15.72 -29.39 -20.14
N GLN A 271 -15.44 -30.24 -19.13
CA GLN A 271 -14.75 -29.80 -17.92
C GLN A 271 -13.34 -29.20 -18.21
N VAL A 272 -12.62 -29.82 -19.14
CA VAL A 272 -11.28 -29.30 -19.53
C VAL A 272 -11.41 -27.99 -20.31
N GLN A 273 -12.39 -27.86 -21.19
CA GLN A 273 -12.66 -26.62 -21.94
C GLN A 273 -13.02 -25.46 -21.00
N ASP A 274 -13.90 -25.70 -20.04
CA ASP A 274 -14.28 -24.73 -19.02
C ASP A 274 -13.07 -24.34 -18.15
N GLY A 275 -12.28 -25.34 -17.73
CA GLY A 275 -11.05 -25.12 -16.97
C GLY A 275 -10.02 -24.27 -17.75
N LEU A 276 -9.86 -24.51 -19.06
CA LEU A 276 -9.00 -23.71 -19.92
C LEU A 276 -9.48 -22.27 -20.04
N ALA A 277 -10.77 -22.04 -20.24
CA ALA A 277 -11.36 -20.71 -20.30
C ALA A 277 -11.09 -19.92 -19.00
N LEU A 278 -11.39 -20.54 -17.85
CA LEU A 278 -11.14 -19.92 -16.54
C LEU A 278 -9.66 -19.64 -16.29
N SER A 279 -8.75 -20.54 -16.72
CA SER A 279 -7.31 -20.34 -16.59
C SER A 279 -6.79 -19.19 -17.46
N LYS A 280 -7.34 -19.03 -18.68
CA LYS A 280 -7.02 -17.90 -19.56
C LYS A 280 -7.50 -16.59 -18.96
N MET A 281 -8.71 -16.54 -18.41
CA MET A 281 -9.24 -15.36 -17.69
C MET A 281 -8.33 -14.97 -16.51
N LEU A 282 -7.90 -15.94 -15.70
CA LEU A 282 -6.98 -15.70 -14.60
C LEU A 282 -5.63 -15.15 -15.08
N LEU A 283 -5.07 -15.70 -16.17
CA LEU A 283 -3.82 -15.21 -16.74
C LEU A 283 -3.98 -13.76 -17.26
N CYS A 284 -5.08 -13.46 -17.99
CA CYS A 284 -5.39 -12.11 -18.45
C CYS A 284 -5.44 -11.11 -17.28
N GLN A 285 -6.14 -11.44 -16.18
CA GLN A 285 -6.19 -10.63 -14.99
C GLN A 285 -4.78 -10.39 -14.40
N LEU A 286 -3.94 -11.42 -14.30
CA LEU A 286 -2.58 -11.31 -13.74
C LEU A 286 -1.67 -10.41 -14.59
N ILE A 287 -1.79 -10.48 -15.91
CA ILE A 287 -0.99 -9.68 -16.86
C ILE A 287 -1.60 -8.30 -17.15
N GLY A 288 -2.83 -8.07 -16.65
CA GLY A 288 -3.54 -6.78 -16.79
C GLY A 288 -4.15 -6.54 -18.16
N LEU A 289 -4.60 -7.61 -18.80
CA LEU A 289 -5.49 -7.59 -19.97
C LEU A 289 -6.94 -7.70 -19.54
N ASP A 290 -7.86 -7.49 -20.49
CA ASP A 290 -9.28 -7.76 -20.30
C ASP A 290 -9.50 -9.28 -20.10
N GLU A 291 -10.41 -9.65 -19.21
CA GLU A 291 -10.67 -11.06 -18.87
C GLU A 291 -11.23 -11.84 -20.07
N ASP A 292 -11.91 -11.15 -21.00
CA ASP A 292 -12.51 -11.73 -22.23
C ASP A 292 -11.55 -11.66 -23.45
N GLU A 293 -10.31 -11.16 -23.29
CA GLU A 293 -9.37 -11.05 -24.41
C GLU A 293 -8.92 -12.45 -24.88
N ALA A 294 -9.09 -12.71 -26.17
CA ALA A 294 -8.66 -13.97 -26.80
C ALA A 294 -7.13 -14.04 -26.87
N ILE A 295 -6.53 -14.85 -26.00
CA ILE A 295 -5.08 -15.08 -25.96
C ILE A 295 -4.72 -16.50 -26.42
N THR A 296 -3.56 -16.63 -27.07
CA THR A 296 -2.90 -17.90 -27.38
C THR A 296 -1.47 -17.85 -26.87
N LEU A 297 -1.04 -18.93 -26.21
CA LEU A 297 0.32 -19.01 -25.69
C LEU A 297 1.24 -19.72 -26.68
N ALA A 298 2.50 -19.30 -26.73
CA ALA A 298 3.46 -19.86 -27.67
C ALA A 298 3.70 -21.38 -27.46
N ASP A 299 3.56 -21.84 -26.21
CA ASP A 299 3.78 -23.24 -25.85
C ASP A 299 2.50 -24.11 -25.92
N GLU A 300 1.33 -23.54 -26.31
CA GLU A 300 0.06 -24.28 -26.43
C GLU A 300 0.09 -25.39 -27.50
N GLU A 301 0.95 -25.25 -28.52
CA GLU A 301 1.04 -26.20 -29.65
C GLU A 301 2.40 -26.93 -29.71
N SER A 302 3.30 -26.66 -28.75
CA SER A 302 4.61 -27.28 -28.74
C SER A 302 4.54 -28.76 -28.35
N THR A 303 5.08 -29.63 -29.19
CA THR A 303 5.24 -31.06 -28.89
C THR A 303 6.54 -31.31 -28.14
N GLY A 304 6.43 -31.89 -26.92
CA GLY A 304 7.60 -32.17 -26.06
C GLY A 304 8.09 -30.90 -25.35
N LEU A 305 7.37 -30.49 -24.31
CA LEU A 305 7.63 -29.28 -23.53
C LEU A 305 8.96 -29.30 -22.76
N VAL A 306 9.55 -30.49 -22.60
CA VAL A 306 10.81 -30.67 -21.88
C VAL A 306 11.78 -31.45 -22.76
N SER A 307 12.75 -30.75 -23.35
CA SER A 307 13.97 -31.41 -23.75
C SER A 307 14.72 -31.83 -22.48
N TYR A 308 15.10 -33.11 -22.38
CA TYR A 308 15.89 -33.61 -21.26
C TYR A 308 17.20 -32.83 -21.16
N VAL A 309 17.23 -31.83 -20.34
CA VAL A 309 18.44 -31.19 -19.88
C VAL A 309 18.74 -31.82 -18.52
N ALA A 310 19.75 -32.71 -18.49
CA ALA A 310 20.29 -33.18 -17.23
C ALA A 310 20.84 -31.97 -16.46
N THR A 311 19.99 -31.37 -15.64
CA THR A 311 20.43 -30.32 -14.71
C THR A 311 21.33 -31.04 -13.71
N GLU A 312 22.65 -30.82 -13.81
CA GLU A 312 23.62 -31.27 -12.81
C GLU A 312 23.07 -30.93 -11.40
N PRO A 313 23.14 -31.85 -10.44
CA PRO A 313 22.74 -31.58 -9.07
C PRO A 313 23.59 -30.42 -8.54
N GLN A 314 23.00 -29.24 -8.46
CA GLN A 314 23.68 -28.04 -8.00
C GLN A 314 24.16 -28.26 -6.55
N ARG A 315 25.42 -27.87 -6.34
CA ARG A 315 26.32 -28.18 -5.22
C ARG A 315 25.83 -27.65 -3.86
N ILE A 316 26.34 -28.29 -2.81
CA ILE A 316 26.39 -27.79 -1.43
C ILE A 316 26.84 -26.31 -1.44
N GLY A 317 26.01 -25.40 -0.91
CA GLY A 317 26.28 -23.95 -0.95
C GLY A 317 25.11 -23.09 -1.49
N GLN A 318 24.07 -23.72 -2.04
CA GLN A 318 22.91 -23.00 -2.60
C GLN A 318 22.08 -22.28 -1.51
N ALA A 319 22.04 -22.83 -0.28
CA ALA A 319 21.37 -22.16 0.82
C ALA A 319 22.04 -20.83 1.17
N ASP A 320 23.38 -20.75 1.10
CA ASP A 320 24.10 -19.50 1.38
C ASP A 320 23.82 -18.44 0.30
N ALA A 321 23.73 -18.85 -0.97
CA ALA A 321 23.32 -17.97 -2.05
C ALA A 321 21.88 -17.46 -1.88
N ALA A 322 20.97 -18.33 -1.44
CA ALA A 322 19.59 -17.95 -1.13
C ALA A 322 19.53 -16.90 -0.01
N PHE A 323 20.35 -17.01 1.02
CA PHE A 323 20.37 -16.03 2.13
C PHE A 323 20.75 -14.63 1.68
N VAL A 324 21.55 -14.50 0.63
CA VAL A 324 21.93 -13.19 0.06
C VAL A 324 20.84 -12.65 -0.86
N ASN A 325 20.20 -13.52 -1.64
CA ASN A 325 19.30 -13.13 -2.70
C ASN A 325 17.84 -12.92 -2.24
N ARG A 326 17.40 -13.64 -1.21
CA ARG A 326 16.01 -13.64 -0.75
C ARG A 326 15.62 -12.29 -0.14
N PRO A 327 14.66 -11.57 -0.73
CA PRO A 327 14.24 -10.27 -0.21
C PRO A 327 13.50 -10.38 1.14
N GLU A 328 12.89 -11.52 1.45
CA GLU A 328 12.24 -11.77 2.74
C GLU A 328 13.20 -11.67 3.92
N LEU A 329 14.42 -12.20 3.78
CA LEU A 329 15.44 -12.08 4.82
C LEU A 329 15.93 -10.65 5.00
N LYS A 330 15.99 -9.88 3.91
CA LYS A 330 16.33 -8.46 3.97
C LYS A 330 15.26 -7.67 4.71
N VAL A 331 13.97 -7.96 4.47
CA VAL A 331 12.85 -7.35 5.21
C VAL A 331 12.92 -7.68 6.70
N LEU A 332 13.17 -8.94 7.06
CA LEU A 332 13.32 -9.34 8.47
C LEU A 332 14.56 -8.71 9.13
N GLN A 333 15.68 -8.60 8.40
CA GLN A 333 16.87 -7.88 8.89
C GLN A 333 16.54 -6.40 9.15
N ASN A 334 15.82 -5.73 8.24
CA ASN A 334 15.34 -4.36 8.42
C ASN A 334 14.45 -4.25 9.67
N THR A 335 13.61 -5.27 9.95
CA THR A 335 12.76 -5.30 11.16
C THR A 335 13.62 -5.37 12.43
N VAL A 336 14.68 -6.18 12.46
CA VAL A 336 15.65 -6.21 13.57
C VAL A 336 16.30 -4.85 13.76
N ASP A 337 16.75 -4.21 12.69
CA ASP A 337 17.43 -2.92 12.75
C ASP A 337 16.48 -1.79 13.16
N LEU A 338 15.22 -1.82 12.69
CA LEU A 338 14.16 -0.91 13.14
C LEU A 338 13.91 -1.03 14.65
N SER A 339 13.81 -2.26 15.16
CA SER A 339 13.63 -2.54 16.59
C SER A 339 14.82 -2.02 17.43
N ARG A 340 16.06 -2.11 16.91
CA ARG A 340 17.25 -1.53 17.55
C ARG A 340 17.15 0.00 17.62
N GLN A 341 16.70 0.66 16.53
CA GLN A 341 16.54 2.12 16.52
C GLN A 341 15.38 2.55 17.44
N THR A 342 14.32 1.80 17.52
CA THR A 342 13.24 2.01 18.51
C THR A 342 13.80 2.01 19.93
N THR A 343 14.70 1.06 20.24
CA THR A 343 15.40 1.02 21.54
C THR A 343 16.23 2.29 21.76
N ASN A 344 16.88 2.84 20.72
CA ASN A 344 17.67 4.06 20.83
C ASN A 344 16.79 5.30 21.05
N VAL A 345 15.62 5.38 20.39
CA VAL A 345 14.62 6.43 20.65
C VAL A 345 14.16 6.39 22.11
N LEU A 346 13.86 5.19 22.66
CA LEU A 346 13.45 5.06 24.04
C LEU A 346 14.55 5.45 25.05
N LYS A 347 15.82 5.15 24.76
CA LYS A 347 16.95 5.57 25.60
C LYS A 347 17.07 7.09 25.69
N ALA A 348 16.70 7.82 24.63
CA ALA A 348 16.73 9.27 24.60
C ALA A 348 15.81 9.90 25.66
N GLY A 349 14.80 9.17 26.16
CA GLY A 349 13.90 9.64 27.21
C GLY A 349 14.56 9.94 28.56
N ASN A 350 15.78 9.46 28.80
CA ASN A 350 16.59 9.80 29.99
C ASN A 350 17.69 10.85 29.71
N LEU A 351 17.79 11.33 28.49
CA LEU A 351 18.82 12.29 28.08
C LEU A 351 18.25 13.70 28.00
N PRO A 352 19.09 14.74 28.22
CA PRO A 352 18.65 16.11 28.05
C PRO A 352 18.12 16.38 26.66
N THR A 353 17.19 17.32 26.54
CA THR A 353 16.76 17.90 25.26
C THR A 353 17.05 19.39 25.26
N VAL A 354 17.56 19.89 24.14
CA VAL A 354 17.93 21.30 23.95
C VAL A 354 17.24 21.81 22.70
N LEU A 355 16.43 22.84 22.88
CA LEU A 355 15.70 23.53 21.82
C LEU A 355 16.15 24.99 21.80
N LEU A 356 16.51 25.50 20.64
CA LEU A 356 16.62 26.92 20.38
C LEU A 356 15.22 27.42 19.95
N THR A 357 14.78 28.51 20.57
CA THR A 357 13.51 29.16 20.24
C THR A 357 13.69 30.62 20.03
N GLY A 358 12.95 31.22 19.16
CA GLY A 358 12.91 32.66 18.95
C GLY A 358 11.61 33.06 18.32
N GLY A 359 11.27 34.33 18.41
CA GLY A 359 10.03 34.78 17.79
C GLY A 359 9.83 36.30 17.92
N TYR A 360 8.79 36.74 17.27
CA TYR A 360 8.23 38.05 17.38
C TYR A 360 6.74 37.92 17.73
N MET A 361 6.35 38.61 18.80
CA MET A 361 4.96 38.64 19.23
C MET A 361 4.48 40.09 19.16
N VAL A 362 3.27 40.29 18.68
CA VAL A 362 2.58 41.56 18.64
C VAL A 362 1.22 41.41 19.30
N SER A 363 0.85 42.38 20.10
CA SER A 363 -0.47 42.39 20.72
C SER A 363 -1.07 43.81 20.81
N ASN A 364 -2.37 43.89 20.89
CA ASN A 364 -3.17 45.06 21.18
C ASN A 364 -4.25 44.63 22.19
N PRO A 365 -4.31 45.19 23.39
CA PRO A 365 -3.43 46.25 23.95
C PRO A 365 -1.97 45.84 24.09
N ASN A 366 -1.08 46.86 24.13
CA ASN A 366 0.36 46.68 24.26
C ASN A 366 0.74 46.48 25.75
N PRO A 367 1.11 45.27 26.19
CA PRO A 367 1.43 44.99 27.58
C PRO A 367 2.76 45.61 28.02
N PHE A 368 3.59 46.03 27.07
CA PHE A 368 4.91 46.64 27.35
C PHE A 368 4.86 48.15 27.44
N ASN A 369 3.70 48.77 27.13
CA ASN A 369 3.46 50.20 27.26
C ASN A 369 2.15 50.46 27.99
N GLY A 370 2.06 50.05 29.30
CA GLY A 370 0.91 50.31 30.13
C GLY A 370 -0.44 49.84 29.65
N PHE A 371 -0.46 48.83 28.79
CA PHE A 371 -1.65 48.30 28.15
C PHE A 371 -2.44 49.29 27.29
N GLU A 372 -1.73 50.25 26.70
CA GLU A 372 -2.37 51.17 25.75
C GLU A 372 -2.97 50.42 24.56
N LYS A 373 -4.10 50.95 24.02
CA LYS A 373 -4.80 50.37 22.86
C LYS A 373 -4.06 50.64 21.55
N GLU A 374 -2.80 50.21 21.50
CA GLU A 374 -1.96 50.24 20.34
C GLU A 374 -1.32 48.87 20.11
N PHE A 375 -0.83 48.62 18.92
CA PHE A 375 -0.05 47.41 18.64
C PHE A 375 1.38 47.57 19.19
N GLY A 376 1.76 46.74 20.14
CA GLY A 376 3.12 46.64 20.63
C GLY A 376 3.72 45.27 20.26
N GLY A 377 4.97 45.30 19.81
CA GLY A 377 5.70 44.09 19.43
C GLY A 377 6.96 43.86 20.23
N VAL A 378 7.28 42.61 20.51
CA VAL A 378 8.52 42.18 21.17
C VAL A 378 9.10 40.98 20.47
N TRP A 379 10.41 40.97 20.28
CA TRP A 379 11.13 39.79 19.85
C TRP A 379 11.83 39.11 21.05
N ASN A 380 11.96 37.80 20.94
CA ASN A 380 12.67 36.99 21.92
C ASN A 380 13.55 35.94 21.25
N VAL A 381 14.64 35.59 21.89
CA VAL A 381 15.47 34.43 21.55
C VAL A 381 15.85 33.76 22.87
N GLY A 382 15.71 32.43 22.88
CA GLY A 382 15.98 31.66 24.08
C GLY A 382 16.39 30.23 23.80
N VAL A 383 16.93 29.58 24.80
CA VAL A 383 17.30 28.18 24.81
C VAL A 383 16.47 27.48 25.87
N ILE A 384 15.72 26.45 25.47
CA ILE A 384 14.98 25.60 26.39
C ILE A 384 15.78 24.34 26.61
N VAL A 385 16.17 24.05 27.81
CA VAL A 385 16.87 22.83 28.22
C VAL A 385 15.93 22.08 29.16
N ARG A 386 15.57 20.84 28.76
CA ARG A 386 14.78 19.92 29.57
C ARG A 386 15.62 18.72 29.96
N VAL A 387 15.81 18.51 31.25
CA VAL A 387 16.56 17.39 31.82
C VAL A 387 15.59 16.53 32.64
N PRO A 388 15.30 15.29 32.22
CA PRO A 388 14.51 14.37 33.04
C PRO A 388 15.36 13.90 34.23
N VAL A 389 14.98 14.32 35.44
CA VAL A 389 15.76 14.02 36.67
C VAL A 389 15.33 12.68 37.25
N TRP A 390 14.03 12.42 37.31
CA TRP A 390 13.50 11.20 37.92
C TRP A 390 12.20 10.74 37.25
N ASN A 391 12.14 9.45 36.91
CA ASN A 391 10.98 8.83 36.21
C ASN A 391 10.65 7.43 36.72
N TRP A 392 11.02 7.12 37.98
CA TRP A 392 10.72 5.83 38.62
C TRP A 392 11.15 4.60 37.80
N GLY A 393 12.14 4.74 36.93
CA GLY A 393 12.65 3.67 36.07
C GLY A 393 11.79 3.37 34.83
N ASP A 394 10.80 4.19 34.49
CA ASP A 394 9.95 4.00 33.31
C ASP A 394 10.76 3.73 32.04
N VAL A 395 11.73 4.59 31.74
CA VAL A 395 12.59 4.43 30.54
C VAL A 395 13.42 3.14 30.64
N LYS A 396 13.90 2.77 31.82
CA LYS A 396 14.65 1.52 32.04
C LYS A 396 13.82 0.30 31.65
N TYR A 397 12.54 0.25 32.07
CA TYR A 397 11.66 -0.87 31.77
C TYR A 397 11.24 -0.87 30.30
N LYS A 398 10.94 0.30 29.71
CA LYS A 398 10.66 0.45 28.27
C LYS A 398 11.84 -0.03 27.41
N VAL A 399 13.06 0.33 27.77
CA VAL A 399 14.29 -0.11 27.08
C VAL A 399 14.47 -1.64 27.22
N ARG A 400 14.19 -2.22 28.40
CA ARG A 400 14.25 -3.67 28.58
C ARG A 400 13.21 -4.40 27.73
N ALA A 401 11.97 -3.93 27.71
CA ALA A 401 10.91 -4.47 26.85
C ALA A 401 11.29 -4.39 25.36
N SER A 402 11.80 -3.24 24.92
CA SER A 402 12.24 -3.04 23.53
C SER A 402 13.44 -3.93 23.15
N LYS A 403 14.38 -4.18 24.08
CA LYS A 403 15.46 -5.15 23.86
C LYS A 403 14.91 -6.57 23.72
N GLY A 404 13.88 -6.95 24.50
CA GLY A 404 13.15 -8.19 24.33
C GLY A 404 12.52 -8.32 22.95
N ALA A 405 11.85 -7.25 22.46
CA ALA A 405 11.31 -7.21 21.11
C ALA A 405 12.39 -7.36 20.02
N THR A 406 13.59 -6.77 20.24
CA THR A 406 14.73 -6.96 19.33
C THR A 406 15.25 -8.41 19.36
N ALA A 407 15.22 -9.06 20.50
CA ALA A 407 15.61 -10.46 20.61
C ALA A 407 14.59 -11.37 19.89
N MET A 408 13.27 -11.11 20.03
CA MET A 408 12.22 -11.81 19.28
C MET A 408 12.42 -11.66 17.76
N ALA A 409 12.60 -10.44 17.26
CA ALA A 409 12.84 -10.21 15.84
C ALA A 409 14.09 -10.92 15.30
N LYS A 410 15.14 -11.11 16.12
CA LYS A 410 16.31 -11.89 15.74
C LYS A 410 16.00 -13.38 15.63
N LEU A 411 15.25 -13.93 16.58
CA LEU A 411 14.82 -15.32 16.52
C LEU A 411 13.93 -15.59 15.30
N GLU A 412 13.02 -14.67 14.96
CA GLU A 412 12.21 -14.75 13.74
C GLU A 412 13.08 -14.74 12.46
N LEU A 413 14.16 -13.96 12.44
CA LEU A 413 15.12 -13.96 11.34
C LEU A 413 15.90 -15.29 11.24
N GLU A 414 16.29 -15.87 12.39
CA GLU A 414 16.97 -17.16 12.43
C GLU A 414 16.04 -18.29 11.98
N ASP A 415 14.81 -18.34 12.49
CA ASP A 415 13.77 -19.28 12.06
C ASP A 415 13.51 -19.18 10.54
N ALA A 416 13.37 -17.98 10.03
CA ALA A 416 13.19 -17.76 8.58
C ALA A 416 14.38 -18.29 7.76
N ARG A 417 15.62 -18.18 8.24
CA ARG A 417 16.80 -18.77 7.58
C ARG A 417 16.75 -20.29 7.57
N GLU A 418 16.36 -20.91 8.68
CA GLU A 418 16.18 -22.36 8.75
C GLU A 418 15.09 -22.84 7.81
N MET A 419 13.94 -22.14 7.78
CA MET A 419 12.84 -22.44 6.86
C MET A 419 13.25 -22.27 5.38
N ILE A 420 14.02 -21.24 5.03
CA ILE A 420 14.52 -21.05 3.67
C ILE A 420 15.51 -22.16 3.29
N SER A 421 16.41 -22.56 4.21
CA SER A 421 17.31 -23.70 3.99
C SER A 421 16.54 -24.99 3.71
N LEU A 422 15.49 -25.25 4.49
CA LEU A 422 14.60 -26.38 4.29
C LEU A 422 13.86 -26.28 2.94
N GLN A 423 13.31 -25.12 2.60
CA GLN A 423 12.60 -24.87 1.34
C GLN A 423 13.51 -25.11 0.11
N VAL A 424 14.76 -24.64 0.14
CA VAL A 424 15.73 -24.88 -0.94
C VAL A 424 15.99 -26.39 -1.10
N ARG A 425 16.18 -27.13 0.01
CA ARG A 425 16.36 -28.59 -0.05
C ARG A 425 15.12 -29.29 -0.60
N GLN A 426 13.93 -28.92 -0.13
CA GLN A 426 12.68 -29.48 -0.62
C GLN A 426 12.46 -29.21 -2.13
N SER A 427 12.74 -27.99 -2.59
CA SER A 427 12.62 -27.65 -4.01
C SER A 427 13.62 -28.45 -4.86
N ASN A 428 14.84 -28.67 -4.38
CA ASN A 428 15.80 -29.56 -5.05
C ASN A 428 15.30 -31.03 -5.12
N PHE A 429 14.65 -31.53 -4.07
CA PHE A 429 14.04 -32.86 -4.10
C PHE A 429 12.89 -32.92 -5.09
N LYS A 430 12.03 -31.90 -5.13
CA LYS A 430 10.91 -31.82 -6.09
C LYS A 430 11.37 -31.84 -7.54
N VAL A 431 12.45 -31.11 -7.88
CA VAL A 431 13.01 -31.13 -9.23
C VAL A 431 13.45 -32.57 -9.61
N LYS A 432 14.20 -33.25 -8.73
CA LYS A 432 14.62 -34.63 -8.97
C LYS A 432 13.45 -35.61 -9.08
N GLU A 433 12.44 -35.44 -8.22
CA GLU A 433 11.22 -36.23 -8.24
C GLU A 433 10.45 -36.01 -9.55
N ALA A 434 10.28 -34.74 -9.98
CA ALA A 434 9.60 -34.40 -11.22
C ALA A 434 10.31 -35.00 -12.45
N GLN A 435 11.64 -34.94 -12.53
CA GLN A 435 12.43 -35.56 -13.58
C GLN A 435 12.26 -37.08 -13.62
N LYS A 436 12.25 -37.75 -12.44
CA LYS A 436 12.03 -39.19 -12.35
C LYS A 436 10.59 -39.54 -12.76
N LYS A 437 9.58 -38.77 -12.35
CA LYS A 437 8.18 -38.93 -12.77
C LYS A 437 8.05 -38.78 -14.28
N LEU A 438 8.74 -37.81 -14.89
CA LEU A 438 8.73 -37.65 -16.35
C LEU A 438 9.26 -38.90 -17.08
N THR A 439 10.41 -39.42 -16.65
CA THR A 439 10.97 -40.66 -17.27
C THR A 439 10.02 -41.86 -17.13
N MET A 440 9.36 -41.99 -15.96
CA MET A 440 8.37 -43.05 -15.76
C MET A 440 7.13 -42.85 -16.63
N ALA A 441 6.61 -41.60 -16.72
CA ALA A 441 5.45 -41.29 -17.55
C ALA A 441 5.72 -41.55 -19.05
N GLN A 442 6.90 -41.20 -19.54
CA GLN A 442 7.32 -41.53 -20.93
C GLN A 442 7.30 -43.04 -21.20
N SER A 443 7.85 -43.85 -20.27
CA SER A 443 7.77 -45.30 -20.36
C SER A 443 6.36 -45.84 -20.29
N ASN A 444 5.51 -45.26 -19.43
CA ASN A 444 4.10 -45.67 -19.31
C ASN A 444 3.32 -45.36 -20.60
N VAL A 445 3.56 -44.23 -21.24
CA VAL A 445 2.92 -43.88 -22.51
C VAL A 445 3.33 -44.90 -23.60
N ALA A 446 4.63 -45.22 -23.74
CA ALA A 446 5.08 -46.22 -24.72
C ALA A 446 4.41 -47.59 -24.50
N ASN A 447 4.30 -48.03 -23.26
CA ASN A 447 3.59 -49.29 -22.93
C ASN A 447 2.09 -49.21 -23.19
N ALA A 448 1.44 -48.07 -22.88
CA ALA A 448 0.03 -47.87 -23.10
C ALA A 448 -0.34 -47.78 -24.58
N ASP A 449 0.49 -47.14 -25.41
CA ASP A 449 0.34 -47.06 -26.87
C ASP A 449 0.40 -48.44 -27.47
N GLU A 450 1.36 -49.27 -27.08
CA GLU A 450 1.50 -50.64 -27.60
C GLU A 450 0.33 -51.53 -27.11
N ASN A 451 -0.07 -51.40 -25.83
CA ASN A 451 -1.22 -52.14 -25.31
C ASN A 451 -2.51 -51.80 -26.08
N LEU A 452 -2.76 -50.50 -26.31
CA LEU A 452 -3.92 -50.05 -27.09
C LEU A 452 -3.86 -50.56 -28.54
N ARG A 453 -2.64 -50.57 -29.17
CA ARG A 453 -2.45 -51.11 -30.51
C ARG A 453 -2.78 -52.58 -30.55
N MET A 454 -2.31 -53.38 -29.59
CA MET A 454 -2.55 -54.83 -29.50
C MET A 454 -4.03 -55.12 -29.21
N ALA A 455 -4.67 -54.40 -28.28
CA ALA A 455 -6.09 -54.56 -27.97
C ALA A 455 -6.97 -54.27 -29.18
N ASN A 456 -6.69 -53.22 -29.94
CA ASN A 456 -7.43 -52.90 -31.18
C ASN A 456 -7.21 -53.96 -32.27
N LEU A 457 -6.03 -54.54 -32.38
CA LEU A 457 -5.78 -55.64 -33.36
C LEU A 457 -6.56 -56.89 -32.95
N ALA A 458 -6.46 -57.32 -31.69
CA ALA A 458 -7.14 -58.48 -31.18
C ALA A 458 -8.66 -58.35 -31.30
N PHE A 459 -9.21 -57.15 -31.09
CA PHE A 459 -10.62 -56.86 -31.28
C PHE A 459 -11.05 -56.99 -32.75
N LYS A 460 -10.27 -56.51 -33.69
CA LYS A 460 -10.50 -56.64 -35.13
C LYS A 460 -10.51 -58.08 -35.59
N GLU A 461 -9.62 -58.89 -35.02
CA GLU A 461 -9.51 -60.34 -35.31
C GLU A 461 -10.55 -61.15 -34.55
N GLY A 462 -11.44 -60.53 -33.76
CA GLY A 462 -12.49 -61.19 -32.98
C GLY A 462 -12.00 -62.02 -31.79
N THR A 463 -10.72 -61.85 -31.38
CA THR A 463 -10.09 -62.59 -30.28
C THR A 463 -10.17 -61.86 -28.93
N ALA A 464 -10.52 -60.58 -28.94
CA ALA A 464 -10.74 -59.78 -27.73
C ALA A 464 -12.11 -59.11 -27.74
N SER A 465 -12.63 -58.83 -26.52
CA SER A 465 -13.89 -58.12 -26.35
C SER A 465 -13.73 -56.61 -26.49
N PHE A 466 -14.83 -55.90 -26.74
CA PHE A 466 -14.82 -54.41 -26.72
C PHE A 466 -14.40 -53.83 -25.36
N THR A 467 -14.67 -54.55 -24.24
CA THR A 467 -14.23 -54.15 -22.88
C THR A 467 -12.72 -54.09 -22.78
N THR A 468 -11.99 -55.03 -23.37
CA THR A 468 -10.53 -55.01 -23.42
C THR A 468 -10.03 -53.77 -24.14
N VAL A 469 -10.65 -53.38 -25.25
CA VAL A 469 -10.31 -52.15 -25.97
C VAL A 469 -10.62 -50.91 -25.11
N MET A 470 -11.78 -50.88 -24.46
CA MET A 470 -12.15 -49.77 -23.54
C MET A 470 -11.14 -49.59 -22.38
N GLU A 471 -10.72 -50.70 -21.75
CA GLU A 471 -9.71 -50.71 -20.71
C GLU A 471 -8.38 -50.16 -21.22
N ALA A 472 -7.92 -50.64 -22.40
CA ALA A 472 -6.69 -50.14 -23.02
C ALA A 472 -6.78 -48.66 -23.40
N GLN A 473 -7.92 -48.20 -23.92
CA GLN A 473 -8.15 -46.78 -24.24
C GLN A 473 -8.13 -45.91 -22.95
N THR A 474 -8.73 -46.39 -21.86
CA THR A 474 -8.73 -45.71 -20.58
C THR A 474 -7.30 -45.61 -19.99
N ALA A 475 -6.54 -46.70 -20.03
CA ALA A 475 -5.15 -46.76 -19.61
C ALA A 475 -4.25 -45.82 -20.46
N TRP A 476 -4.47 -45.77 -21.76
CA TRP A 476 -3.79 -44.89 -22.68
C TRP A 476 -4.07 -43.42 -22.37
N ASN A 477 -5.33 -43.03 -22.20
CA ASN A 477 -5.71 -41.66 -21.85
C ASN A 477 -5.13 -41.23 -20.51
N ALA A 478 -5.11 -42.12 -19.50
CA ALA A 478 -4.50 -41.87 -18.21
C ALA A 478 -2.98 -41.68 -18.31
N ALA A 479 -2.30 -42.53 -19.11
CA ALA A 479 -0.84 -42.43 -19.32
C ALA A 479 -0.47 -41.11 -20.02
N GLN A 480 -1.18 -40.74 -21.08
CA GLN A 480 -0.99 -39.45 -21.78
C GLN A 480 -1.23 -38.25 -20.87
N SER A 481 -2.30 -38.27 -20.06
CA SER A 481 -2.54 -37.21 -19.08
C SER A 481 -1.43 -37.10 -18.04
N GLN A 482 -0.92 -38.24 -17.54
CA GLN A 482 0.22 -38.27 -16.62
C GLN A 482 1.50 -37.73 -17.24
N LEU A 483 1.73 -37.96 -18.55
CA LEU A 483 2.87 -37.38 -19.23
C LEU A 483 2.79 -35.86 -19.28
N ILE A 484 1.63 -35.30 -19.67
CA ILE A 484 1.40 -33.85 -19.67
C ILE A 484 1.66 -33.28 -18.26
N ASP A 485 1.11 -33.92 -17.22
CA ASP A 485 1.31 -33.46 -15.84
C ASP A 485 2.77 -33.56 -15.39
N ALA A 486 3.51 -34.58 -15.85
CA ALA A 486 4.91 -34.75 -15.53
C ALA A 486 5.80 -33.69 -16.23
N GLU A 487 5.54 -33.39 -17.50
CA GLU A 487 6.25 -32.34 -18.23
C GLU A 487 6.06 -30.96 -17.60
N ILE A 488 4.82 -30.59 -17.31
CA ILE A 488 4.50 -29.34 -16.62
C ILE A 488 5.07 -29.32 -15.20
N GLY A 489 5.03 -30.48 -14.51
CA GLY A 489 5.61 -30.63 -13.16
C GLY A 489 7.11 -30.34 -13.12
N VAL A 490 7.88 -30.71 -14.15
CA VAL A 490 9.30 -30.35 -14.26
C VAL A 490 9.45 -28.83 -14.36
N LYS A 491 8.71 -28.17 -15.26
CA LYS A 491 8.77 -26.70 -15.42
C LYS A 491 8.43 -25.97 -14.14
N LEU A 492 7.34 -26.34 -13.48
CA LEU A 492 6.92 -25.71 -12.23
C LEU A 492 7.90 -25.96 -11.08
N SER A 493 8.51 -27.14 -10.99
CA SER A 493 9.53 -27.44 -9.96
C SER A 493 10.82 -26.63 -10.17
N GLU A 494 11.22 -26.37 -11.41
CA GLU A 494 12.34 -25.49 -11.73
C GLU A 494 12.06 -24.04 -11.33
N VAL A 495 10.87 -23.53 -11.63
CA VAL A 495 10.42 -22.17 -11.21
C VAL A 495 10.37 -22.07 -9.68
N GLU A 496 9.85 -23.11 -8.98
CA GLU A 496 9.83 -23.16 -7.52
C GLU A 496 11.25 -23.13 -6.93
N LEU A 497 12.20 -23.83 -7.53
CA LEU A 497 13.61 -23.80 -7.13
C LEU A 497 14.23 -22.42 -7.33
N GLN A 498 13.99 -21.77 -8.48
CA GLN A 498 14.47 -20.41 -8.74
C GLN A 498 13.92 -19.42 -7.72
N LYS A 499 12.62 -19.52 -7.38
CA LYS A 499 12.01 -18.74 -6.32
C LYS A 499 12.65 -19.02 -4.96
N ALA A 500 12.86 -20.29 -4.61
CA ALA A 500 13.50 -20.68 -3.36
C ALA A 500 14.93 -20.13 -3.22
N LEU A 501 15.66 -20.03 -4.32
CA LEU A 501 16.98 -19.42 -4.40
C LEU A 501 16.99 -17.89 -4.46
N GLY A 502 15.83 -17.26 -4.67
CA GLY A 502 15.72 -15.80 -4.87
C GLY A 502 16.31 -15.33 -6.20
N THR A 503 16.36 -16.19 -7.21
CA THR A 503 16.95 -15.90 -8.54
C THR A 503 15.89 -15.75 -9.64
N LEU A 504 14.61 -15.76 -9.31
CA LEU A 504 13.53 -15.60 -10.27
C LEU A 504 13.50 -14.16 -10.78
N GLN A 505 13.76 -13.98 -12.09
CA GLN A 505 13.89 -12.67 -12.76
C GLN A 505 12.89 -12.53 -13.90
#